data_054d83670cf3126561d29f8b639ab7a9
#
_entry.id   054d83670cf3126561d29f8b639ab7a9
#
_cell.length_a   1.000
_cell.length_b   1.000
_cell.length_c   1.000
_cell.angle_alpha   90.00
_cell.angle_beta   90.00
_cell.angle_gamma   90.00
#
_symmetry.space_group_name_H-M   'P 1'
#
loop_
_entity.id
_entity.type
_entity.pdbx_description
1 polymer ?
#
loop_
_entity_poly.entity_id
_entity_poly.type
_entity_poly.pdbx_seq_one_letter_code
_entity_poly.pdbx_strand_id
1 'polypeptide(L)'
;MVSLRQLEYLVTVVDTGSFTRAAEQLHVTQPALSHQMRALEQGLGGPLLERLPRAVRLTPMGRAMLPHARAALADAERARCAARLASGTTAGELQVATVYSVSLGVLPPALRVWRRDRPDVDVRLIEFRHADELRDAMAAGEADVALGPVPPGWPGPVRTLGVEEFVVVLPADGASEDDATGVVDLATLADCAWVHYAPGNGLAELVDTTCAAAGFRPRAAVRTEQTAAAPILAAAGLGPALVPANVLPARFDGRVLRPSVPVRRTLAAYTRAAPDPLTAAFIETLVAHATV
;
A
#
# COMPACT_ATOMS: atom_id res chain seq x y z
N MET A 1 -23.15 23.02 12.04
CA MET A 1 -22.26 21.95 12.55
C MET A 1 -22.19 20.88 11.49
N VAL A 2 -21.00 20.38 11.14
CA VAL A 2 -20.79 19.29 10.16
C VAL A 2 -21.18 17.96 10.81
N SER A 3 -21.98 17.13 10.13
CA SER A 3 -22.36 15.79 10.61
C SER A 3 -21.60 14.70 9.86
N LEU A 4 -21.39 13.53 10.50
CA LEU A 4 -20.76 12.36 9.85
C LEU A 4 -21.51 11.95 8.57
N ARG A 5 -22.85 12.05 8.57
CA ARG A 5 -23.65 11.73 7.39
C ARG A 5 -23.41 12.67 6.21
N GLN A 6 -23.14 13.95 6.48
CA GLN A 6 -22.76 14.89 5.42
C GLN A 6 -21.36 14.61 4.88
N LEU A 7 -20.43 14.17 5.74
CA LEU A 7 -19.10 13.72 5.31
C LEU A 7 -19.19 12.48 4.45
N GLU A 8 -20.01 11.50 4.85
CA GLU A 8 -20.29 10.30 4.06
C GLU A 8 -20.84 10.64 2.67
N TYR A 9 -21.77 11.58 2.60
CA TYR A 9 -22.32 12.06 1.34
C TYR A 9 -21.26 12.71 0.44
N LEU A 10 -20.39 13.55 0.99
CA LEU A 10 -19.29 14.18 0.26
C LEU A 10 -18.35 13.10 -0.32
N VAL A 11 -17.89 12.18 0.52
CA VAL A 11 -16.97 11.12 0.13
C VAL A 11 -17.59 10.24 -0.97
N THR A 12 -18.83 9.78 -0.80
CA THR A 12 -19.50 8.92 -1.78
C THR A 12 -19.73 9.63 -3.12
N VAL A 13 -20.07 10.92 -3.11
CA VAL A 13 -20.22 11.70 -4.35
C VAL A 13 -18.89 11.84 -5.09
N VAL A 14 -17.79 12.03 -4.37
CA VAL A 14 -16.45 12.11 -4.96
C VAL A 14 -16.03 10.75 -5.54
N ASP A 15 -16.19 9.67 -4.80
CA ASP A 15 -15.77 8.33 -5.19
C ASP A 15 -16.56 7.80 -6.39
N THR A 16 -17.86 8.08 -6.44
CA THR A 16 -18.70 7.69 -7.59
C THR A 16 -18.58 8.65 -8.78
N GLY A 17 -18.12 9.88 -8.55
CA GLY A 17 -18.08 10.96 -9.55
C GLY A 17 -19.47 11.40 -10.04
N SER A 18 -20.56 11.01 -9.35
CA SER A 18 -21.94 11.23 -9.80
C SER A 18 -22.92 11.31 -8.63
N PHE A 19 -23.70 12.37 -8.56
CA PHE A 19 -24.75 12.51 -7.55
C PHE A 19 -25.85 11.43 -7.67
N THR A 20 -26.13 10.95 -8.87
CA THR A 20 -27.15 9.89 -9.06
C THR A 20 -26.64 8.57 -8.52
N ARG A 21 -25.44 8.15 -8.92
CA ARG A 21 -24.83 6.91 -8.42
C ARG A 21 -24.59 6.95 -6.92
N ALA A 22 -24.14 8.08 -6.39
CA ALA A 22 -23.99 8.26 -4.96
C ALA A 22 -25.31 8.13 -4.19
N ALA A 23 -26.39 8.69 -4.71
CA ALA A 23 -27.71 8.59 -4.10
C ALA A 23 -28.24 7.15 -4.09
N GLU A 24 -28.02 6.39 -5.19
CA GLU A 24 -28.33 4.96 -5.27
C GLU A 24 -27.56 4.15 -4.23
N GLN A 25 -26.24 4.36 -4.14
CA GLN A 25 -25.37 3.67 -3.19
C GLN A 25 -25.72 3.99 -1.72
N LEU A 26 -26.13 5.23 -1.44
CA LEU A 26 -26.53 5.70 -0.12
C LEU A 26 -27.99 5.41 0.22
N HIS A 27 -28.74 4.80 -0.69
CA HIS A 27 -30.18 4.51 -0.54
C HIS A 27 -31.00 5.78 -0.21
N VAL A 28 -30.69 6.90 -0.85
CA VAL A 28 -31.41 8.18 -0.72
C VAL A 28 -31.82 8.70 -2.09
N THR A 29 -32.71 9.69 -2.10
CA THR A 29 -33.05 10.37 -3.37
C THR A 29 -31.97 11.39 -3.73
N GLN A 30 -31.69 11.56 -5.03
CA GLN A 30 -30.71 12.54 -5.52
C GLN A 30 -31.03 13.97 -5.07
N PRO A 31 -32.32 14.45 -5.05
CA PRO A 31 -32.64 15.76 -4.50
C PRO A 31 -32.28 15.90 -3.00
N ALA A 32 -32.51 14.85 -2.19
CA ALA A 32 -32.15 14.86 -0.78
C ALA A 32 -30.64 14.96 -0.59
N LEU A 33 -29.87 14.14 -1.32
CA LEU A 33 -28.41 14.19 -1.32
C LEU A 33 -27.90 15.61 -1.72
N SER A 34 -28.44 16.16 -2.81
CA SER A 34 -28.07 17.50 -3.30
C SER A 34 -28.40 18.60 -2.30
N HIS A 35 -29.51 18.46 -1.55
CA HIS A 35 -29.90 19.39 -0.49
C HIS A 35 -28.90 19.34 0.67
N GLN A 36 -28.54 18.14 1.12
CA GLN A 36 -27.58 17.95 2.23
C GLN A 36 -26.17 18.45 1.86
N MET A 37 -25.74 18.23 0.62
CA MET A 37 -24.46 18.77 0.13
C MET A 37 -24.46 20.30 0.11
N ARG A 38 -25.55 20.95 -0.34
CA ARG A 38 -25.68 22.41 -0.28
C ARG A 38 -25.68 22.94 1.16
N ALA A 39 -26.34 22.25 2.07
CA ALA A 39 -26.35 22.63 3.48
C ALA A 39 -24.95 22.53 4.10
N LEU A 40 -24.16 21.50 3.75
CA LEU A 40 -22.77 21.37 4.15
C LEU A 40 -21.92 22.52 3.62
N GLU A 41 -22.01 22.83 2.32
CA GLU A 41 -21.28 23.89 1.64
C GLU A 41 -21.61 25.27 2.24
N GLN A 42 -22.89 25.54 2.51
CA GLN A 42 -23.34 26.76 3.19
C GLN A 42 -22.77 26.87 4.60
N GLY A 43 -22.77 25.76 5.36
CA GLY A 43 -22.22 25.74 6.71
C GLY A 43 -20.70 25.95 6.78
N LEU A 44 -19.99 25.70 5.68
CA LEU A 44 -18.55 25.87 5.53
C LEU A 44 -18.17 27.20 4.84
N GLY A 45 -19.14 27.94 4.30
CA GLY A 45 -18.93 29.24 3.67
C GLY A 45 -18.44 29.18 2.22
N GLY A 46 -18.54 28.02 1.55
CA GLY A 46 -18.13 27.91 0.13
C GLY A 46 -18.37 26.54 -0.47
N PRO A 47 -18.29 26.43 -1.81
CA PRO A 47 -18.53 25.18 -2.53
C PRO A 47 -17.36 24.20 -2.34
N LEU A 48 -17.70 22.93 -2.11
CA LEU A 48 -16.77 21.81 -2.06
C LEU A 48 -16.64 21.11 -3.42
N LEU A 49 -17.72 21.16 -4.21
CA LEU A 49 -17.85 20.46 -5.48
C LEU A 49 -18.21 21.43 -6.62
N GLU A 50 -17.56 21.24 -7.76
CA GLU A 50 -17.96 21.82 -9.04
C GLU A 50 -18.80 20.80 -9.80
N ARG A 51 -20.03 21.21 -10.20
CA ARG A 51 -20.93 20.36 -10.97
C ARG A 51 -20.71 20.61 -12.44
N LEU A 52 -20.10 19.65 -13.12
CA LEU A 52 -19.95 19.64 -14.57
C LEU A 52 -21.06 18.80 -15.20
N PRO A 53 -21.39 18.98 -16.51
CA PRO A 53 -22.49 18.26 -17.15
C PRO A 53 -22.40 16.73 -17.09
N ARG A 54 -21.21 16.18 -16.92
CA ARG A 54 -20.97 14.72 -16.89
C ARG A 54 -19.99 14.28 -15.80
N ALA A 55 -19.61 15.15 -14.87
CA ALA A 55 -18.63 14.85 -13.85
C ALA A 55 -18.81 15.73 -12.60
N VAL A 56 -18.29 15.28 -11.49
CA VAL A 56 -18.12 16.06 -10.28
C VAL A 56 -16.63 16.30 -10.07
N ARG A 57 -16.25 17.54 -9.81
CA ARG A 57 -14.88 17.93 -9.46
C ARG A 57 -14.81 18.53 -8.07
N LEU A 58 -13.70 18.29 -7.38
CA LEU A 58 -13.42 18.99 -6.13
C LEU A 58 -12.94 20.42 -6.39
N THR A 59 -13.48 21.37 -5.65
CA THR A 59 -12.92 22.71 -5.52
C THR A 59 -11.62 22.67 -4.71
N PRO A 60 -10.81 23.75 -4.62
CA PRO A 60 -9.68 23.81 -3.68
C PRO A 60 -10.11 23.54 -2.23
N MET A 61 -11.27 24.07 -1.79
CA MET A 61 -11.84 23.80 -0.47
C MET A 61 -12.22 22.32 -0.31
N GLY A 62 -12.83 21.71 -1.33
CA GLY A 62 -13.16 20.29 -1.33
C GLY A 62 -11.93 19.39 -1.25
N ARG A 63 -10.86 19.70 -1.98
CA ARG A 63 -9.57 18.98 -1.88
C ARG A 63 -8.95 19.06 -0.50
N ALA A 64 -9.00 20.24 0.14
CA ALA A 64 -8.51 20.41 1.50
C ALA A 64 -9.36 19.64 2.52
N MET A 65 -10.67 19.59 2.34
CA MET A 65 -11.59 18.95 3.29
C MET A 65 -11.65 17.43 3.16
N LEU A 66 -11.53 16.87 1.95
CA LEU A 66 -11.77 15.45 1.69
C LEU A 66 -10.94 14.50 2.56
N PRO A 67 -9.62 14.71 2.77
CA PRO A 67 -8.82 13.84 3.64
C PRO A 67 -9.35 13.84 5.08
N HIS A 68 -9.77 14.99 5.58
CA HIS A 68 -10.32 15.11 6.94
C HIS A 68 -11.71 14.46 7.05
N ALA A 69 -12.53 14.55 6.00
CA ALA A 69 -13.83 13.87 5.94
C ALA A 69 -13.67 12.34 6.00
N ARG A 70 -12.76 11.78 5.20
CA ARG A 70 -12.43 10.34 5.23
C ARG A 70 -11.90 9.93 6.61
N ALA A 71 -10.97 10.68 7.18
CA ALA A 71 -10.41 10.43 8.49
C ALA A 71 -11.47 10.42 9.59
N ALA A 72 -12.40 11.38 9.59
CA ALA A 72 -13.49 11.45 10.58
C ALA A 72 -14.45 10.25 10.49
N LEU A 73 -14.76 9.78 9.27
CA LEU A 73 -15.59 8.60 9.06
C LEU A 73 -14.89 7.33 9.55
N ALA A 74 -13.60 7.19 9.27
CA ALA A 74 -12.79 6.09 9.76
C ALA A 74 -12.68 6.09 11.30
N ASP A 75 -12.51 7.26 11.94
CA ASP A 75 -12.51 7.38 13.40
C ASP A 75 -13.85 6.96 14.02
N ALA A 76 -14.95 7.33 13.39
CA ALA A 76 -16.28 6.92 13.85
C ALA A 76 -16.48 5.40 13.75
N GLU A 77 -15.96 4.77 12.71
CA GLU A 77 -16.01 3.31 12.56
C GLU A 77 -15.10 2.62 13.58
N ARG A 78 -13.87 3.13 13.82
CA ARG A 78 -13.00 2.63 14.89
C ARG A 78 -13.65 2.71 16.27
N ALA A 79 -14.35 3.80 16.56
CA ALA A 79 -15.08 3.91 17.82
C ALA A 79 -16.17 2.84 17.96
N ARG A 80 -16.90 2.53 16.86
CA ARG A 80 -17.89 1.44 16.84
C ARG A 80 -17.24 0.07 17.02
N CYS A 81 -16.11 -0.19 16.37
CA CYS A 81 -15.35 -1.42 16.52
C CYS A 81 -14.84 -1.60 17.95
N ALA A 82 -14.25 -0.57 18.56
CA ALA A 82 -13.77 -0.60 19.93
C ALA A 82 -14.90 -0.89 20.93
N ALA A 83 -16.08 -0.32 20.73
CA ALA A 83 -17.25 -0.58 21.57
C ALA A 83 -17.72 -2.04 21.44
N ARG A 84 -17.75 -2.60 20.23
CA ARG A 84 -18.09 -4.01 19.98
C ARG A 84 -17.10 -4.98 20.62
N LEU A 85 -15.81 -4.71 20.50
CA LEU A 85 -14.75 -5.50 21.15
C LEU A 85 -14.88 -5.47 22.69
N ALA A 86 -15.16 -4.30 23.27
CA ALA A 86 -15.37 -4.14 24.70
C ALA A 86 -16.63 -4.85 25.21
N SER A 87 -17.64 -5.03 24.36
CA SER A 87 -18.87 -5.79 24.68
C SER A 87 -18.73 -7.31 24.54
N GLY A 88 -17.52 -7.82 24.20
CA GLY A 88 -17.26 -9.26 24.03
C GLY A 88 -17.79 -9.84 22.72
N THR A 89 -18.27 -9.02 21.80
CA THR A 89 -18.69 -9.45 20.46
C THR A 89 -17.42 -9.59 19.61
N THR A 90 -16.97 -10.82 19.38
CA THR A 90 -15.68 -11.20 18.81
C THR A 90 -15.53 -10.97 17.30
N ALA A 91 -16.58 -10.62 16.61
CA ALA A 91 -16.54 -10.33 15.18
C ALA A 91 -15.99 -8.91 14.94
N GLY A 92 -14.77 -8.81 14.39
CA GLY A 92 -14.13 -7.57 13.99
C GLY A 92 -13.60 -7.68 12.57
N GLU A 93 -13.43 -6.53 11.90
CA GLU A 93 -12.68 -6.40 10.66
C GLU A 93 -11.43 -5.58 10.95
N LEU A 94 -10.28 -6.04 10.48
CA LEU A 94 -9.01 -5.32 10.52
C LEU A 94 -8.63 -4.92 9.10
N GLN A 95 -8.52 -3.63 8.84
CA GLN A 95 -8.13 -3.09 7.54
C GLN A 95 -6.63 -2.82 7.53
N VAL A 96 -5.90 -3.56 6.71
CA VAL A 96 -4.44 -3.51 6.59
C VAL A 96 -4.07 -2.94 5.23
N ALA A 97 -3.46 -1.76 5.22
CA ALA A 97 -2.92 -1.14 4.02
C ALA A 97 -1.46 -1.56 3.82
N THR A 98 -1.06 -1.86 2.60
CA THR A 98 0.29 -2.32 2.31
C THR A 98 0.72 -2.04 0.87
N VAL A 99 2.00 -2.17 0.57
CA VAL A 99 2.50 -2.20 -0.81
C VAL A 99 2.61 -3.65 -1.30
N TYR A 100 2.48 -3.87 -2.62
CA TYR A 100 2.43 -5.20 -3.24
C TYR A 100 3.56 -6.15 -2.81
N SER A 101 4.80 -5.68 -2.67
CA SER A 101 5.92 -6.54 -2.28
C SER A 101 5.77 -7.08 -0.85
N VAL A 102 5.19 -6.28 0.04
CA VAL A 102 5.00 -6.64 1.46
C VAL A 102 3.86 -7.64 1.63
N SER A 103 2.76 -7.49 0.89
CA SER A 103 1.65 -8.47 0.92
C SER A 103 2.09 -9.85 0.41
N LEU A 104 3.03 -9.90 -0.54
CA LEU A 104 3.53 -11.16 -1.09
C LEU A 104 4.51 -11.87 -0.15
N GLY A 105 5.50 -11.16 0.37
CA GLY A 105 6.64 -11.76 1.05
C GLY A 105 6.60 -11.69 2.57
N VAL A 106 6.09 -10.61 3.13
CA VAL A 106 6.22 -10.29 4.56
C VAL A 106 4.99 -10.69 5.38
N LEU A 107 3.80 -10.44 4.85
CA LEU A 107 2.53 -10.65 5.56
C LEU A 107 2.15 -12.13 5.77
N PRO A 108 2.35 -13.07 4.84
CA PRO A 108 1.75 -14.40 4.92
C PRO A 108 2.07 -15.18 6.20
N PRO A 109 3.32 -15.19 6.74
CA PRO A 109 3.62 -15.88 7.98
C PRO A 109 2.84 -15.32 9.18
N ALA A 110 2.77 -14.00 9.31
CA ALA A 110 2.04 -13.34 10.39
C ALA A 110 0.52 -13.55 10.29
N LEU A 111 -0.05 -13.46 9.08
CA LEU A 111 -1.47 -13.71 8.85
C LEU A 111 -1.88 -15.15 9.18
N ARG A 112 -0.99 -16.13 8.95
CA ARG A 112 -1.23 -17.53 9.34
C ARG A 112 -1.40 -17.67 10.84
N VAL A 113 -0.53 -17.02 11.62
CA VAL A 113 -0.61 -17.04 13.10
C VAL A 113 -1.85 -16.27 13.56
N TRP A 114 -2.06 -15.08 13.01
CA TRP A 114 -3.23 -14.26 13.33
C TRP A 114 -4.54 -15.00 13.12
N ARG A 115 -4.72 -15.65 11.96
CA ARG A 115 -5.94 -16.41 11.63
C ARG A 115 -6.19 -17.60 12.56
N ARG A 116 -5.12 -18.25 13.00
CA ARG A 116 -5.22 -19.34 13.97
C ARG A 116 -5.69 -18.85 15.33
N ASP A 117 -5.13 -17.72 15.78
CA ASP A 117 -5.34 -17.20 17.13
C ASP A 117 -6.61 -16.34 17.23
N ARG A 118 -7.07 -15.80 16.09
CA ARG A 118 -8.26 -14.93 15.99
C ARG A 118 -9.10 -15.29 14.75
N PRO A 119 -9.76 -16.47 14.76
CA PRO A 119 -10.51 -16.97 13.60
C PRO A 119 -11.74 -16.12 13.25
N ASP A 120 -12.28 -15.38 14.22
CA ASP A 120 -13.48 -14.54 14.06
C ASP A 120 -13.19 -13.09 13.63
N VAL A 121 -11.92 -12.76 13.36
CA VAL A 121 -11.51 -11.44 12.88
C VAL A 121 -11.20 -11.53 11.39
N ASP A 122 -11.99 -10.84 10.58
CA ASP A 122 -11.71 -10.70 9.15
C ASP A 122 -10.57 -9.71 8.93
N VAL A 123 -9.66 -10.03 8.00
CA VAL A 123 -8.58 -9.15 7.58
C VAL A 123 -8.82 -8.73 6.14
N ARG A 124 -8.97 -7.42 5.93
CA ARG A 124 -9.07 -6.83 4.60
C ARG A 124 -7.74 -6.18 4.22
N LEU A 125 -7.16 -6.65 3.13
CA LEU A 125 -5.95 -6.03 2.56
C LEU A 125 -6.34 -4.93 1.57
N ILE A 126 -5.68 -3.78 1.68
CA ILE A 126 -5.76 -2.67 0.74
C ILE A 126 -4.34 -2.47 0.21
N GLU A 127 -4.14 -2.76 -1.07
CA GLU A 127 -2.82 -2.84 -1.67
C GLU A 127 -2.55 -1.66 -2.58
N PHE A 128 -1.37 -1.07 -2.44
CA PHE A 128 -0.93 0.10 -3.17
C PHE A 128 0.32 -0.20 -4.00
N ARG A 129 0.47 0.49 -5.12
CA ARG A 129 1.65 0.38 -5.99
C ARG A 129 2.85 1.14 -5.44
N HIS A 130 2.58 2.25 -4.74
CA HIS A 130 3.61 3.18 -4.27
C HIS A 130 3.43 3.52 -2.80
N ALA A 131 4.56 3.79 -2.11
CA ALA A 131 4.56 4.18 -0.70
C ALA A 131 3.84 5.52 -0.43
N ASP A 132 3.81 6.42 -1.42
CA ASP A 132 3.08 7.68 -1.30
C ASP A 132 1.57 7.48 -1.31
N GLU A 133 1.04 6.57 -2.15
CA GLU A 133 -0.37 6.20 -2.13
C GLU A 133 -0.76 5.56 -0.79
N LEU A 134 0.10 4.67 -0.27
CA LEU A 134 -0.07 4.07 1.05
C LEU A 134 -0.09 5.11 2.16
N ARG A 135 0.83 6.09 2.12
CA ARG A 135 0.88 7.22 3.06
C ARG A 135 -0.42 8.02 3.02
N ASP A 136 -0.88 8.38 1.83
CA ASP A 136 -2.06 9.23 1.64
C ASP A 136 -3.33 8.52 2.10
N ALA A 137 -3.48 7.24 1.80
CA ALA A 137 -4.56 6.39 2.28
C ALA A 137 -4.55 6.28 3.82
N MET A 138 -3.37 6.08 4.42
CA MET A 138 -3.25 6.02 5.87
C MET A 138 -3.56 7.37 6.53
N ALA A 139 -3.10 8.48 5.96
CA ALA A 139 -3.44 9.82 6.43
C ALA A 139 -4.95 10.11 6.31
N ALA A 140 -5.59 9.60 5.27
CA ALA A 140 -7.04 9.66 5.08
C ALA A 140 -7.83 8.72 6.02
N GLY A 141 -7.16 7.81 6.73
CA GLY A 141 -7.80 6.86 7.64
C GLY A 141 -8.50 5.72 6.92
N GLU A 142 -8.05 5.34 5.73
CA GLU A 142 -8.63 4.25 4.93
C GLU A 142 -8.26 2.85 5.47
N ALA A 143 -7.31 2.77 6.42
CA ALA A 143 -6.94 1.53 7.09
C ALA A 143 -6.59 1.76 8.56
N ASP A 144 -6.55 0.68 9.32
CA ASP A 144 -6.21 0.68 10.75
C ASP A 144 -4.69 0.69 10.94
N VAL A 145 -3.96 0.01 10.07
CA VAL A 145 -2.51 -0.08 10.07
C VAL A 145 -1.96 -0.12 8.65
N ALA A 146 -0.84 0.55 8.43
CA ALA A 146 -0.07 0.46 7.19
C ALA A 146 1.21 -0.35 7.40
N LEU A 147 1.59 -1.16 6.39
CA LEU A 147 2.83 -1.91 6.33
C LEU A 147 3.61 -1.54 5.08
N GLY A 148 4.82 -1.07 5.28
CA GLY A 148 5.69 -0.67 4.17
C GLY A 148 6.84 0.22 4.62
N PRO A 149 7.50 0.90 3.68
CA PRO A 149 8.45 1.94 3.99
C PRO A 149 7.75 3.08 4.73
N VAL A 150 8.35 3.54 5.82
CA VAL A 150 7.79 4.67 6.58
C VAL A 150 8.03 5.96 5.81
N PRO A 151 6.97 6.75 5.54
CA PRO A 151 7.14 8.02 4.89
C PRO A 151 7.92 9.00 5.79
N PRO A 152 8.81 9.82 5.22
CA PRO A 152 9.54 10.83 5.99
C PRO A 152 8.60 11.75 6.77
N GLY A 153 8.92 11.95 8.07
CA GLY A 153 8.15 12.85 8.91
C GLY A 153 6.75 12.34 9.30
N TRP A 154 6.50 11.03 9.24
CA TRP A 154 5.22 10.47 9.67
C TRP A 154 4.90 10.83 11.13
N PRO A 155 3.74 11.46 11.43
CA PRO A 155 3.46 11.98 12.77
C PRO A 155 2.92 10.93 13.74
N GLY A 156 2.46 9.79 13.25
CA GLY A 156 1.83 8.74 14.05
C GLY A 156 2.80 7.70 14.58
N PRO A 157 2.31 6.75 15.39
CA PRO A 157 3.11 5.61 15.88
C PRO A 157 3.73 4.78 14.76
N VAL A 158 4.97 4.34 14.98
CA VAL A 158 5.74 3.49 14.06
C VAL A 158 6.38 2.34 14.83
N ARG A 159 6.28 1.13 14.28
CA ARG A 159 6.96 -0.08 14.79
C ARG A 159 7.75 -0.71 13.66
N THR A 160 9.06 -0.71 13.77
CA THR A 160 9.95 -1.37 12.81
C THR A 160 9.69 -2.87 12.80
N LEU A 161 9.55 -3.45 11.61
CA LEU A 161 9.40 -4.89 11.38
C LEU A 161 10.74 -5.54 11.05
N GLY A 162 11.58 -4.87 10.25
CA GLY A 162 12.88 -5.39 9.84
C GLY A 162 13.46 -4.63 8.65
N VAL A 163 14.50 -5.20 8.07
CA VAL A 163 15.21 -4.67 6.90
C VAL A 163 15.06 -5.64 5.74
N GLU A 164 14.31 -5.23 4.73
CA GLU A 164 14.12 -5.98 3.49
C GLU A 164 15.38 -5.88 2.63
N GLU A 165 15.92 -7.02 2.22
CA GLU A 165 17.05 -7.10 1.30
C GLU A 165 16.58 -7.34 -0.13
N PHE A 166 17.31 -6.79 -1.08
CA PHE A 166 17.07 -6.96 -2.51
C PHE A 166 18.13 -7.85 -3.12
N VAL A 167 17.69 -8.67 -4.08
CA VAL A 167 18.53 -9.59 -4.82
C VAL A 167 18.37 -9.39 -6.33
N VAL A 168 19.39 -9.73 -7.09
CA VAL A 168 19.34 -9.78 -8.55
C VAL A 168 18.97 -11.19 -8.97
N VAL A 169 17.94 -11.29 -9.78
CA VAL A 169 17.55 -12.53 -10.44
C VAL A 169 18.07 -12.51 -11.87
N LEU A 170 18.70 -13.59 -12.26
CA LEU A 170 19.24 -13.83 -13.60
C LEU A 170 18.62 -15.11 -14.20
N PRO A 171 18.69 -15.30 -15.54
CA PRO A 171 18.29 -16.55 -16.16
C PRO A 171 18.99 -17.75 -15.55
N ALA A 172 18.30 -18.90 -15.54
CA ALA A 172 18.89 -20.16 -15.06
C ALA A 172 20.09 -20.62 -15.91
N ASP A 173 20.02 -20.31 -17.20
CA ASP A 173 21.07 -20.67 -18.16
C ASP A 173 22.21 -19.64 -18.16
N GLY A 174 23.44 -20.07 -18.12
CA GLY A 174 24.65 -19.23 -18.20
C GLY A 174 25.35 -19.12 -16.85
N ALA A 175 26.23 -20.10 -16.56
CA ALA A 175 27.15 -19.99 -15.42
C ALA A 175 28.12 -18.82 -15.62
N SER A 176 28.30 -17.99 -14.57
CA SER A 176 29.31 -16.95 -14.51
C SER A 176 30.18 -17.12 -13.27
N GLU A 177 31.35 -16.44 -13.24
CA GLU A 177 32.19 -16.41 -12.04
C GLU A 177 31.47 -15.89 -10.80
N ASP A 178 30.45 -15.04 -10.98
CA ASP A 178 29.58 -14.51 -9.93
C ASP A 178 28.80 -15.59 -9.19
N ASP A 179 28.50 -16.72 -9.83
CA ASP A 179 27.78 -17.85 -9.19
C ASP A 179 28.59 -18.49 -8.06
N ALA A 180 29.91 -18.51 -8.18
CA ALA A 180 30.77 -19.07 -7.16
C ALA A 180 30.79 -18.21 -5.88
N THR A 181 30.56 -16.91 -6.01
CA THR A 181 30.55 -15.96 -4.90
C THR A 181 29.15 -15.68 -4.36
N GLY A 182 28.11 -15.92 -5.17
CA GLY A 182 26.73 -15.53 -4.88
C GLY A 182 26.51 -14.00 -4.88
N VAL A 183 27.45 -13.24 -5.47
CA VAL A 183 27.47 -11.78 -5.48
C VAL A 183 27.67 -11.28 -6.91
N VAL A 184 26.99 -10.20 -7.29
CA VAL A 184 27.10 -9.55 -8.59
C VAL A 184 27.36 -8.06 -8.44
N ASP A 185 28.28 -7.52 -9.22
CA ASP A 185 28.40 -6.07 -9.39
C ASP A 185 27.37 -5.61 -10.43
N LEU A 186 26.46 -4.74 -10.02
CA LEU A 186 25.42 -4.22 -10.92
C LEU A 186 26.00 -3.54 -12.16
N ALA A 187 27.19 -2.93 -12.06
CA ALA A 187 27.84 -2.28 -13.20
C ALA A 187 28.14 -3.28 -14.35
N THR A 188 28.37 -4.55 -14.07
CA THR A 188 28.57 -5.60 -15.10
C THR A 188 27.31 -5.91 -15.89
N LEU A 189 26.15 -5.52 -15.40
CA LEU A 189 24.83 -5.71 -16.03
C LEU A 189 24.34 -4.47 -16.79
N ALA A 190 25.18 -3.44 -16.95
CA ALA A 190 24.81 -2.16 -17.57
C ALA A 190 24.31 -2.31 -19.02
N ASP A 191 24.91 -3.21 -19.79
CA ASP A 191 24.56 -3.46 -21.19
C ASP A 191 23.38 -4.43 -21.36
N CYS A 192 22.93 -5.06 -20.29
CA CYS A 192 21.79 -5.96 -20.34
C CYS A 192 20.47 -5.20 -20.56
N ALA A 193 19.51 -5.88 -21.17
CA ALA A 193 18.13 -5.45 -21.15
C ALA A 193 17.46 -6.02 -19.89
N TRP A 194 16.80 -5.19 -19.11
CA TRP A 194 16.28 -5.51 -17.78
C TRP A 194 14.80 -5.86 -17.80
N VAL A 195 14.39 -6.75 -16.91
CA VAL A 195 13.01 -6.81 -16.44
C VAL A 195 12.80 -5.70 -15.41
N HIS A 196 11.95 -4.73 -15.74
CA HIS A 196 11.74 -3.53 -14.95
C HIS A 196 10.30 -3.43 -14.47
N TYR A 197 10.04 -2.59 -13.52
CA TYR A 197 8.67 -2.29 -13.08
C TYR A 197 8.06 -1.18 -13.94
N ALA A 198 6.72 -1.18 -14.03
CA ALA A 198 5.97 -0.13 -14.72
C ALA A 198 6.12 1.22 -14.01
N PRO A 199 6.01 2.35 -14.73
CA PRO A 199 6.00 3.67 -14.12
C PRO A 199 4.88 3.79 -13.06
N GLY A 200 5.21 4.41 -11.91
CA GLY A 200 4.28 4.52 -10.77
C GLY A 200 4.29 3.32 -9.81
N ASN A 201 5.04 2.26 -10.10
CA ASN A 201 5.36 1.23 -9.12
C ASN A 201 6.55 1.71 -8.26
N GLY A 202 6.42 1.67 -6.94
CA GLY A 202 7.47 2.14 -6.02
C GLY A 202 8.82 1.42 -6.14
N LEU A 203 8.83 0.19 -6.67
CA LEU A 203 10.07 -0.54 -6.96
C LEU A 203 10.77 -0.03 -8.22
N ALA A 204 10.07 0.64 -9.14
CA ALA A 204 10.70 1.22 -10.34
C ALA A 204 11.74 2.27 -9.96
N GLU A 205 11.37 3.19 -9.07
CA GLU A 205 12.28 4.24 -8.59
C GLU A 205 13.48 3.68 -7.83
N LEU A 206 13.26 2.63 -7.03
CA LEU A 206 14.34 1.94 -6.31
C LEU A 206 15.33 1.32 -7.29
N VAL A 207 14.86 0.62 -8.33
CA VAL A 207 15.72 0.03 -9.38
C VAL A 207 16.49 1.12 -10.11
N ASP A 208 15.80 2.19 -10.55
CA ASP A 208 16.41 3.31 -11.27
C ASP A 208 17.51 3.99 -10.42
N THR A 209 17.24 4.26 -9.16
CA THR A 209 18.19 4.89 -8.23
C THR A 209 19.39 3.98 -7.96
N THR A 210 19.15 2.68 -7.77
CA THR A 210 20.20 1.68 -7.53
C THR A 210 21.12 1.54 -8.74
N CYS A 211 20.57 1.43 -9.94
CA CYS A 211 21.35 1.35 -11.18
C CYS A 211 22.12 2.67 -11.45
N ALA A 212 21.51 3.82 -11.17
CA ALA A 212 22.18 5.10 -11.30
C ALA A 212 23.38 5.23 -10.34
N ALA A 213 23.26 4.71 -9.11
CA ALA A 213 24.39 4.64 -8.17
C ALA A 213 25.49 3.70 -8.65
N ALA A 214 25.18 2.67 -9.44
CA ALA A 214 26.14 1.81 -10.12
C ALA A 214 26.66 2.37 -11.45
N GLY A 215 26.28 3.59 -11.82
CA GLY A 215 26.82 4.32 -12.98
C GLY A 215 26.07 4.12 -14.29
N PHE A 216 24.89 3.52 -14.30
CA PHE A 216 24.11 3.29 -15.52
C PHE A 216 22.62 3.53 -15.35
N ARG A 217 21.87 3.54 -16.45
CA ARG A 217 20.40 3.51 -16.47
C ARG A 217 19.92 2.23 -17.12
N PRO A 218 19.04 1.46 -16.45
CA PRO A 218 18.58 0.17 -16.97
C PRO A 218 17.71 0.38 -18.21
N ARG A 219 18.04 -0.33 -19.31
CA ARG A 219 17.23 -0.39 -20.51
C ARG A 219 16.20 -1.50 -20.35
N ALA A 220 14.93 -1.15 -20.21
CA ALA A 220 13.90 -2.15 -20.02
C ALA A 220 13.64 -2.97 -21.29
N ALA A 221 13.77 -4.31 -21.19
CA ALA A 221 13.27 -5.25 -22.20
C ALA A 221 11.76 -5.46 -22.04
N VAL A 222 11.31 -5.53 -20.77
CA VAL A 222 9.90 -5.68 -20.42
C VAL A 222 9.61 -4.87 -19.15
N ARG A 223 8.38 -4.35 -19.04
CA ARG A 223 7.89 -3.69 -17.83
C ARG A 223 6.69 -4.44 -17.30
N THR A 224 6.70 -4.72 -15.99
CA THR A 224 5.58 -5.37 -15.30
C THR A 224 5.04 -4.51 -14.16
N GLU A 225 3.74 -4.56 -13.94
CA GLU A 225 3.10 -3.94 -12.78
C GLU A 225 3.16 -4.86 -11.55
N GLN A 226 3.21 -6.18 -11.80
CA GLN A 226 3.14 -7.18 -10.74
C GLN A 226 4.53 -7.53 -10.21
N THR A 227 4.76 -7.30 -8.92
CA THR A 227 6.03 -7.60 -8.25
C THR A 227 6.42 -9.07 -8.41
N ALA A 228 5.46 -10.00 -8.30
CA ALA A 228 5.70 -11.42 -8.42
C ALA A 228 6.11 -11.87 -9.83
N ALA A 229 5.77 -11.12 -10.87
CA ALA A 229 6.13 -11.48 -12.25
C ALA A 229 7.60 -11.17 -12.56
N ALA A 230 8.20 -10.18 -11.94
CA ALA A 230 9.57 -9.76 -12.26
C ALA A 230 10.61 -10.88 -12.12
N PRO A 231 10.70 -11.64 -11.03
CA PRO A 231 11.66 -12.73 -10.91
C PRO A 231 11.38 -13.86 -11.90
N ILE A 232 10.12 -14.17 -12.20
CA ILE A 232 9.73 -15.22 -13.14
C ILE A 232 10.17 -14.86 -14.56
N LEU A 233 9.94 -13.61 -14.98
CA LEU A 233 10.35 -13.10 -16.29
C LEU A 233 11.88 -13.09 -16.43
N ALA A 234 12.59 -12.73 -15.35
CA ALA A 234 14.05 -12.76 -15.35
C ALA A 234 14.60 -14.20 -15.49
N ALA A 235 14.05 -15.15 -14.72
CA ALA A 235 14.41 -16.56 -14.82
C ALA A 235 14.13 -17.15 -16.23
N ALA A 236 13.08 -16.64 -16.90
CA ALA A 236 12.74 -17.00 -18.27
C ALA A 236 13.66 -16.41 -19.36
N GLY A 237 14.71 -15.66 -18.98
CA GLY A 237 15.69 -15.15 -19.94
C GLY A 237 15.41 -13.76 -20.49
N LEU A 238 14.45 -13.01 -19.93
CA LEU A 238 14.12 -11.66 -20.43
C LEU A 238 15.07 -10.57 -19.91
N GLY A 239 16.07 -10.96 -19.11
CA GLY A 239 17.10 -10.09 -18.56
C GLY A 239 17.10 -10.05 -17.04
N PRO A 240 18.09 -9.37 -16.41
CA PRO A 240 18.16 -9.25 -14.95
C PRO A 240 16.96 -8.51 -14.37
N ALA A 241 16.57 -8.87 -13.13
CA ALA A 241 15.61 -8.15 -12.32
C ALA A 241 16.15 -7.92 -10.90
N LEU A 242 16.00 -6.72 -10.37
CA LEU A 242 16.25 -6.42 -8.95
C LEU A 242 14.92 -6.55 -8.20
N VAL A 243 14.84 -7.46 -7.26
CA VAL A 243 13.60 -7.82 -6.55
C VAL A 243 13.84 -7.94 -5.04
N PRO A 244 12.82 -7.71 -4.18
CA PRO A 244 12.92 -8.07 -2.77
C PRO A 244 13.15 -9.59 -2.62
N ALA A 245 14.06 -9.99 -1.74
CA ALA A 245 14.38 -11.41 -1.56
C ALA A 245 13.18 -12.23 -1.07
N ASN A 246 12.32 -11.62 -0.27
CA ASN A 246 11.14 -12.24 0.33
C ASN A 246 9.98 -12.53 -0.65
N VAL A 247 10.00 -11.97 -1.86
CA VAL A 247 8.97 -12.29 -2.88
C VAL A 247 9.31 -13.53 -3.71
N LEU A 248 10.51 -14.08 -3.56
CA LEU A 248 10.90 -15.29 -4.27
C LEU A 248 10.19 -16.51 -3.68
N PRO A 249 9.59 -17.38 -4.51
CA PRO A 249 8.98 -18.60 -4.02
C PRO A 249 10.07 -19.56 -3.49
N ALA A 250 9.70 -20.43 -2.54
CA ALA A 250 10.63 -21.39 -1.93
C ALA A 250 11.28 -22.35 -2.95
N ARG A 251 10.63 -22.59 -4.09
CA ARG A 251 11.20 -23.30 -5.25
C ARG A 251 11.24 -22.31 -6.40
N PHE A 252 12.43 -21.92 -6.77
CA PHE A 252 12.67 -20.92 -7.79
C PHE A 252 13.84 -21.37 -8.70
N ASP A 253 13.60 -21.42 -10.00
CA ASP A 253 14.53 -21.99 -10.98
C ASP A 253 15.48 -20.94 -11.61
N GLY A 254 15.47 -19.69 -11.11
CA GLY A 254 16.39 -18.64 -11.53
C GLY A 254 17.65 -18.60 -10.66
N ARG A 255 18.72 -17.98 -11.18
CA ARG A 255 19.92 -17.67 -10.41
C ARG A 255 19.67 -16.44 -9.55
N VAL A 256 19.97 -16.53 -8.26
CA VAL A 256 19.73 -15.46 -7.29
C VAL A 256 21.07 -15.01 -6.72
N LEU A 257 21.46 -13.77 -6.99
CA LEU A 257 22.72 -13.17 -6.56
C LEU A 257 22.47 -11.94 -5.71
N ARG A 258 23.35 -11.67 -4.74
CA ARG A 258 23.31 -10.42 -3.96
C ARG A 258 24.06 -9.33 -4.70
N PRO A 259 23.54 -8.09 -4.76
CA PRO A 259 24.33 -6.96 -5.21
C PRO A 259 25.59 -6.79 -4.35
N SER A 260 26.74 -6.49 -4.96
CA SER A 260 28.01 -6.23 -4.26
C SER A 260 27.89 -5.05 -3.29
N VAL A 261 27.11 -4.04 -3.65
CA VAL A 261 26.64 -2.99 -2.75
C VAL A 261 25.23 -3.38 -2.28
N PRO A 262 25.03 -3.72 -0.99
CA PRO A 262 23.73 -4.19 -0.51
C PRO A 262 22.63 -3.17 -0.72
N VAL A 263 21.52 -3.59 -1.33
CA VAL A 263 20.30 -2.78 -1.51
C VAL A 263 19.30 -3.19 -0.44
N ARG A 264 18.91 -2.24 0.39
CA ARG A 264 18.10 -2.50 1.58
C ARG A 264 17.02 -1.45 1.76
N ARG A 265 15.91 -1.87 2.36
CA ARG A 265 14.80 -0.98 2.72
C ARG A 265 14.23 -1.39 4.09
N THR A 266 14.10 -0.41 5.00
CA THR A 266 13.46 -0.65 6.29
C THR A 266 11.94 -0.71 6.10
N LEU A 267 11.32 -1.74 6.63
CA LEU A 267 9.87 -1.91 6.68
C LEU A 267 9.37 -1.74 8.11
N ALA A 268 8.20 -1.14 8.23
CA ALA A 268 7.54 -0.93 9.50
C ALA A 268 6.01 -1.07 9.38
N ALA A 269 5.37 -1.32 10.52
CA ALA A 269 3.96 -1.08 10.72
C ALA A 269 3.80 0.34 11.29
N TYR A 270 2.87 1.12 10.75
CA TYR A 270 2.59 2.45 11.24
C TYR A 270 1.11 2.77 11.21
N THR A 271 0.67 3.62 12.13
CA THR A 271 -0.72 4.02 12.31
C THR A 271 -0.84 5.53 12.32
N ARG A 272 -2.03 6.06 12.06
CA ARG A 272 -2.31 7.50 12.07
C ARG A 272 -2.35 8.08 13.49
N ALA A 273 -2.87 7.30 14.44
CA ALA A 273 -2.99 7.64 15.85
C ALA A 273 -2.63 6.41 16.70
N ALA A 274 -2.70 6.52 18.02
CA ALA A 274 -2.54 5.37 18.91
C ALA A 274 -3.46 4.22 18.46
N PRO A 275 -2.92 2.99 18.23
CA PRO A 275 -3.71 1.88 17.75
C PRO A 275 -4.72 1.43 18.81
N ASP A 276 -5.90 1.00 18.37
CA ASP A 276 -6.84 0.29 19.23
C ASP A 276 -6.28 -1.09 19.64
N PRO A 277 -6.91 -1.78 20.62
CA PRO A 277 -6.37 -3.06 21.12
C PRO A 277 -6.26 -4.16 20.07
N LEU A 278 -7.15 -4.20 19.05
CA LEU A 278 -7.11 -5.19 17.98
C LEU A 278 -5.92 -4.91 17.05
N THR A 279 -5.79 -3.68 16.60
CA THR A 279 -4.68 -3.20 15.76
C THR A 279 -3.34 -3.37 16.49
N ALA A 280 -3.26 -3.04 17.78
CA ALA A 280 -2.06 -3.23 18.58
C ALA A 280 -1.65 -4.70 18.65
N ALA A 281 -2.60 -5.60 18.90
CA ALA A 281 -2.35 -7.05 18.94
C ALA A 281 -1.87 -7.58 17.57
N PHE A 282 -2.39 -7.05 16.47
CA PHE A 282 -1.92 -7.41 15.14
C PHE A 282 -0.49 -6.92 14.87
N ILE A 283 -0.17 -5.70 15.28
CA ILE A 283 1.20 -5.16 15.17
C ILE A 283 2.19 -6.05 15.95
N GLU A 284 1.86 -6.48 17.15
CA GLU A 284 2.73 -7.41 17.92
C GLU A 284 2.87 -8.77 17.20
N THR A 285 1.81 -9.27 16.59
CA THR A 285 1.88 -10.50 15.77
C THR A 285 2.81 -10.30 14.56
N LEU A 286 2.75 -9.13 13.90
CA LEU A 286 3.66 -8.79 12.80
C LEU A 286 5.11 -8.74 13.25
N VAL A 287 5.40 -8.06 14.36
CA VAL A 287 6.76 -7.94 14.91
C VAL A 287 7.35 -9.32 15.23
N ALA A 288 6.52 -10.24 15.72
CA ALA A 288 6.97 -11.58 16.12
C ALA A 288 7.10 -12.56 14.94
N HIS A 289 6.36 -12.38 13.84
CA HIS A 289 6.19 -13.40 12.82
C HIS A 289 6.33 -12.92 11.37
N ALA A 290 6.43 -11.62 11.13
CA ALA A 290 6.74 -11.12 9.78
C ALA A 290 8.17 -11.53 9.40
N THR A 291 8.33 -12.06 8.20
CA THR A 291 9.66 -12.40 7.65
C THR A 291 10.10 -11.27 6.73
N VAL A 292 11.04 -10.47 7.19
CA VAL A 292 11.59 -9.35 6.41
C VAL A 292 13.00 -9.68 5.96
#